data_626af9a43fe8c0f5f4968737ff165c55
#
_entry.id   626af9a43fe8c0f5f4968737ff165c55
#
_cell.length_a   1.000
_cell.length_b   1.000
_cell.length_c   1.000
_cell.angle_alpha   90.00
_cell.angle_beta   90.00
_cell.angle_gamma   90.00
#
_symmetry.space_group_name_H-M   'P 1'
#
loop_
_entity.id
_entity.type
_entity.pdbx_description
1 polymer ?
#
loop_
_entity_poly.entity_id
_entity_poly.type
_entity_poly.pdbx_seq_one_letter_code
_entity_poly.pdbx_strand_id
1 'polypeptide(L)'
;MKKMRKAMEWVVESGFFLCAAAAVLALSVIVIFLLIQGIPAFKEIGVWKFVTGMTWQPSADEYGIAPMIAASLLATAGAALLGGLIGLMCALLLADVAPKILGNVIRPLIHLLAGIPSVVYGFFGLMVVVPWITATFGGTGNSLLAVILILSAMILPTMVSLSETAV
;
A
#
# COMPACT_ATOMS: atom_id res chain seq x y z
N MET A 1 -20.93 32.22 29.09
CA MET A 1 -20.27 31.74 27.90
C MET A 1 -19.02 30.87 28.16
N LYS A 2 -18.04 31.26 28.98
CA LYS A 2 -16.82 30.44 29.27
C LYS A 2 -17.10 29.05 29.87
N LYS A 3 -18.10 28.90 30.77
CA LYS A 3 -18.43 27.58 31.37
C LYS A 3 -19.05 26.58 30.39
N MET A 4 -19.90 27.05 29.52
CA MET A 4 -20.50 26.21 28.45
C MET A 4 -19.47 25.72 27.44
N ARG A 5 -18.52 26.59 27.06
CA ARG A 5 -17.43 26.24 26.17
C ARG A 5 -16.52 25.17 26.77
N LYS A 6 -16.13 25.30 28.06
CA LYS A 6 -15.35 24.27 28.78
C LYS A 6 -16.09 22.95 28.89
N ALA A 7 -17.40 22.96 29.14
CA ALA A 7 -18.19 21.74 29.18
C ALA A 7 -18.24 21.03 27.80
N MET A 8 -18.38 21.82 26.73
CA MET A 8 -18.38 21.29 25.36
C MET A 8 -17.01 20.74 24.97
N GLU A 9 -15.92 21.43 25.31
CA GLU A 9 -14.55 20.96 25.11
C GLU A 9 -14.32 19.62 25.82
N TRP A 10 -14.75 19.49 27.08
CA TRP A 10 -14.64 18.25 27.85
C TRP A 10 -15.45 17.08 27.25
N VAL A 11 -16.67 17.33 26.79
CA VAL A 11 -17.52 16.31 26.13
C VAL A 11 -16.86 15.82 24.81
N VAL A 12 -16.34 16.75 24.01
CA VAL A 12 -15.66 16.43 22.77
C VAL A 12 -14.37 15.65 23.02
N GLU A 13 -13.56 16.09 24.00
CA GLU A 13 -12.32 15.40 24.37
C GLU A 13 -12.60 13.99 24.90
N SER A 14 -13.62 13.83 25.77
CA SER A 14 -14.05 12.52 26.27
C SER A 14 -14.56 11.61 25.14
N GLY A 15 -15.28 12.18 24.17
CA GLY A 15 -15.74 11.46 22.97
C GLY A 15 -14.57 10.94 22.14
N PHE A 16 -13.58 11.78 21.86
CA PHE A 16 -12.36 11.37 21.15
C PHE A 16 -11.56 10.32 21.92
N PHE A 17 -11.45 10.48 23.24
CA PHE A 17 -10.78 9.48 24.07
C PHE A 17 -11.48 8.11 24.02
N LEU A 18 -12.81 8.09 24.11
CA LEU A 18 -13.58 6.85 23.99
C LEU A 18 -13.41 6.19 22.60
N CYS A 19 -13.46 6.97 21.53
CA CYS A 19 -13.22 6.45 20.19
C CYS A 19 -11.79 5.89 20.03
N ALA A 20 -10.79 6.60 20.56
CA ALA A 20 -9.41 6.13 20.53
C ALA A 20 -9.23 4.85 21.37
N ALA A 21 -9.80 4.80 22.56
CA ALA A 21 -9.76 3.61 23.41
C ALA A 21 -10.46 2.40 22.74
N ALA A 22 -11.62 2.61 22.11
CA ALA A 22 -12.34 1.58 21.38
C ALA A 22 -11.50 1.05 20.19
N ALA A 23 -10.84 1.94 19.44
CA ALA A 23 -9.98 1.56 18.32
C ALA A 23 -8.77 0.72 18.80
N VAL A 24 -8.10 1.15 19.89
CA VAL A 24 -6.97 0.41 20.48
C VAL A 24 -7.43 -0.95 21.00
N LEU A 25 -8.57 -1.02 21.69
CA LEU A 25 -9.13 -2.29 22.16
C LEU A 25 -9.46 -3.23 21.01
N ALA A 26 -10.13 -2.74 19.96
CA ALA A 26 -10.45 -3.55 18.80
C ALA A 26 -9.19 -4.11 18.13
N LEU A 27 -8.17 -3.25 17.93
CA LEU A 27 -6.89 -3.69 17.36
C LEU A 27 -6.20 -4.73 18.25
N SER A 28 -6.19 -4.49 19.58
CA SER A 28 -5.59 -5.43 20.54
C SER A 28 -6.28 -6.80 20.51
N VAL A 29 -7.61 -6.82 20.45
CA VAL A 29 -8.38 -8.07 20.35
C VAL A 29 -8.02 -8.83 19.05
N ILE A 30 -7.92 -8.13 17.92
CA ILE A 30 -7.51 -8.75 16.65
C ILE A 30 -6.11 -9.34 16.75
N VAL A 31 -5.15 -8.59 17.28
CA VAL A 31 -3.75 -9.05 17.43
C VAL A 31 -3.68 -10.28 18.35
N ILE A 32 -4.34 -10.22 19.52
CA ILE A 32 -4.37 -11.35 20.47
C ILE A 32 -5.02 -12.58 19.83
N PHE A 33 -6.14 -12.40 19.13
CA PHE A 33 -6.80 -13.50 18.43
C PHE A 33 -5.89 -14.15 17.39
N LEU A 34 -5.21 -13.35 16.57
CA LEU A 34 -4.27 -13.85 15.55
C LEU A 34 -3.09 -14.60 16.18
N LEU A 35 -2.57 -14.10 17.30
CA LEU A 35 -1.49 -14.78 18.03
C LEU A 35 -1.95 -16.13 18.61
N ILE A 36 -3.13 -16.18 19.24
CA ILE A 36 -3.69 -17.40 19.82
C ILE A 36 -3.91 -18.46 18.72
N GLN A 37 -4.40 -18.05 17.56
CA GLN A 37 -4.65 -18.97 16.44
C GLN A 37 -3.37 -19.36 15.69
N GLY A 38 -2.41 -18.42 15.57
CA GLY A 38 -1.18 -18.65 14.80
C GLY A 38 -0.09 -19.43 15.55
N ILE A 39 0.07 -19.22 16.86
CA ILE A 39 1.13 -19.88 17.64
C ILE A 39 1.10 -21.41 17.56
N PRO A 40 -0.04 -22.10 17.65
CA PRO A 40 -0.09 -23.56 17.50
C PRO A 40 0.44 -24.04 16.13
N ALA A 41 0.07 -23.35 15.04
CA ALA A 41 0.54 -23.67 13.70
C ALA A 41 2.07 -23.58 13.58
N PHE A 42 2.68 -22.54 14.19
CA PHE A 42 4.14 -22.42 14.23
C PHE A 42 4.83 -23.52 15.05
N LYS A 43 4.17 -24.08 16.06
CA LYS A 43 4.70 -25.22 16.84
C LYS A 43 4.69 -26.51 16.03
N GLU A 44 3.68 -26.72 15.18
CA GLU A 44 3.55 -27.91 14.34
C GLU A 44 4.45 -27.84 13.10
N ILE A 45 4.43 -26.71 12.39
CA ILE A 45 5.18 -26.52 11.12
C ILE A 45 6.66 -26.23 11.40
N GLY A 46 6.95 -25.51 12.47
CA GLY A 46 8.26 -24.93 12.77
C GLY A 46 8.51 -23.60 12.03
N VAL A 47 8.88 -22.57 12.79
CA VAL A 47 9.08 -21.21 12.26
C VAL A 47 10.08 -21.17 11.11
N TRP A 48 11.20 -21.90 11.25
CA TRP A 48 12.24 -21.94 10.22
C TRP A 48 11.75 -22.55 8.91
N LYS A 49 11.08 -23.70 8.99
CA LYS A 49 10.51 -24.36 7.81
C LYS A 49 9.43 -23.51 7.15
N PHE A 50 8.63 -22.78 7.94
CA PHE A 50 7.61 -21.87 7.45
C PHE A 50 8.23 -20.70 6.65
N VAL A 51 9.26 -20.04 7.19
CA VAL A 51 9.86 -18.86 6.57
C VAL A 51 10.72 -19.22 5.35
N THR A 52 11.47 -20.34 5.41
CA THR A 52 12.39 -20.75 4.34
C THR A 52 11.84 -21.77 3.35
N GLY A 53 10.68 -22.35 3.65
CA GLY A 53 10.02 -23.29 2.75
C GLY A 53 9.66 -22.64 1.42
N MET A 54 9.86 -23.39 0.33
CA MET A 54 9.69 -22.90 -1.04
C MET A 54 8.32 -23.25 -1.64
N THR A 55 7.56 -24.12 -0.97
CA THR A 55 6.29 -24.64 -1.48
C THR A 55 5.16 -24.26 -0.54
N TRP A 56 4.11 -23.69 -1.10
CA TRP A 56 2.85 -23.43 -0.42
C TRP A 56 1.77 -24.36 -0.98
N GLN A 57 1.57 -25.48 -0.32
CA GLN A 57 0.56 -26.47 -0.69
C GLN A 57 -0.11 -27.07 0.55
N PRO A 58 -1.13 -26.40 1.11
CA PRO A 58 -1.83 -26.84 2.33
C PRO A 58 -2.41 -28.27 2.23
N SER A 59 -2.78 -28.72 1.03
CA SER A 59 -3.28 -30.08 0.79
C SER A 59 -2.21 -31.18 0.96
N ALA A 60 -0.93 -30.80 0.98
CA ALA A 60 0.21 -31.67 1.20
C ALA A 60 0.98 -31.34 2.50
N ASP A 61 0.37 -30.56 3.40
CA ASP A 61 0.98 -30.05 4.65
C ASP A 61 2.30 -29.28 4.43
N GLU A 62 2.42 -28.62 3.27
CA GLU A 62 3.56 -27.76 2.96
C GLU A 62 3.17 -26.29 3.07
N TYR A 63 3.82 -25.56 4.00
CA TYR A 63 3.49 -24.18 4.36
C TYR A 63 4.73 -23.30 4.27
N GLY A 64 5.37 -23.20 3.11
CA GLY A 64 6.56 -22.38 2.88
C GLY A 64 6.21 -21.03 2.28
N ILE A 65 6.65 -19.90 2.90
CA ILE A 65 6.36 -18.55 2.43
C ILE A 65 7.54 -17.83 1.78
N ALA A 66 8.70 -18.47 1.64
CA ALA A 66 9.88 -17.84 1.06
C ALA A 66 9.65 -17.23 -0.34
N PRO A 67 8.92 -17.87 -1.28
CA PRO A 67 8.63 -17.27 -2.58
C PRO A 67 7.74 -16.03 -2.47
N MET A 68 6.80 -16.00 -1.51
CA MET A 68 5.92 -14.85 -1.28
C MET A 68 6.70 -13.66 -0.72
N ILE A 69 7.65 -13.91 0.20
CA ILE A 69 8.54 -12.89 0.73
C ILE A 69 9.43 -12.32 -0.39
N ALA A 70 10.06 -13.19 -1.18
CA ALA A 70 10.90 -12.77 -2.30
C ALA A 70 10.12 -11.96 -3.34
N ALA A 71 8.92 -12.43 -3.71
CA ALA A 71 8.05 -11.74 -4.66
C ALA A 71 7.63 -10.35 -4.15
N SER A 72 7.27 -10.23 -2.86
CA SER A 72 6.88 -8.94 -2.28
C SER A 72 8.03 -7.95 -2.21
N LEU A 73 9.24 -8.41 -1.86
CA LEU A 73 10.44 -7.57 -1.85
C LEU A 73 10.81 -7.09 -3.26
N LEU A 74 10.77 -7.98 -4.24
CA LEU A 74 11.05 -7.63 -5.64
C LEU A 74 9.99 -6.68 -6.21
N ALA A 75 8.72 -6.92 -5.91
CA ALA A 75 7.63 -6.04 -6.31
C ALA A 75 7.79 -4.63 -5.71
N THR A 76 8.10 -4.56 -4.42
CA THR A 76 8.30 -3.29 -3.71
C THR A 76 9.52 -2.55 -4.25
N ALA A 77 10.65 -3.23 -4.42
CA ALA A 77 11.86 -2.63 -4.97
C ALA A 77 11.64 -2.13 -6.41
N GLY A 78 11.00 -2.94 -7.25
CA GLY A 78 10.67 -2.57 -8.63
C GLY A 78 9.71 -1.38 -8.70
N ALA A 79 8.68 -1.37 -7.87
CA ALA A 79 7.73 -0.26 -7.79
C ALA A 79 8.37 1.02 -7.26
N ALA A 80 9.22 0.92 -6.23
CA ALA A 80 9.94 2.07 -5.67
C ALA A 80 10.93 2.66 -6.69
N LEU A 81 11.63 1.83 -7.44
CA LEU A 81 12.54 2.30 -8.50
C LEU A 81 11.78 2.98 -9.63
N LEU A 82 10.76 2.34 -10.19
CA LEU A 82 10.00 2.91 -11.31
C LEU A 82 9.17 4.12 -10.88
N GLY A 83 8.31 3.95 -9.89
CA GLY A 83 7.42 5.01 -9.41
C GLY A 83 8.18 6.13 -8.73
N GLY A 84 9.26 5.82 -8.01
CA GLY A 84 10.13 6.80 -7.37
C GLY A 84 10.88 7.65 -8.37
N LEU A 85 11.54 7.04 -9.38
CA LEU A 85 12.24 7.77 -10.43
C LEU A 85 11.29 8.66 -11.25
N ILE A 86 10.15 8.10 -11.69
CA ILE A 86 9.16 8.87 -12.46
C ILE A 86 8.59 10.00 -11.61
N GLY A 87 8.25 9.71 -10.34
CA GLY A 87 7.73 10.70 -9.41
C GLY A 87 8.71 11.85 -9.14
N LEU A 88 9.99 11.53 -8.91
CA LEU A 88 11.04 12.52 -8.73
C LEU A 88 11.25 13.38 -10.00
N MET A 89 11.31 12.75 -11.17
CA MET A 89 11.43 13.49 -12.44
C MET A 89 10.23 14.42 -12.67
N CYS A 90 9.02 13.95 -12.40
CA CYS A 90 7.82 14.79 -12.47
C CYS A 90 7.87 15.94 -11.48
N ALA A 91 8.32 15.73 -10.25
CA ALA A 91 8.45 16.79 -9.25
C ALA A 91 9.44 17.86 -9.68
N LEU A 92 10.64 17.48 -10.14
CA LEU A 92 11.66 18.41 -10.64
C LEU A 92 11.15 19.20 -11.85
N LEU A 93 10.47 18.55 -12.79
CA LEU A 93 9.85 19.23 -13.92
C LEU A 93 8.81 20.26 -13.48
N LEU A 94 7.99 19.92 -12.49
CA LEU A 94 6.94 20.82 -11.98
C LEU A 94 7.48 21.97 -11.14
N ALA A 95 8.59 21.74 -10.41
CA ALA A 95 9.20 22.77 -9.56
C ALA A 95 10.01 23.78 -10.37
N ASP A 96 10.90 23.31 -11.27
CA ASP A 96 11.93 24.14 -11.88
C ASP A 96 11.65 24.53 -13.34
N VAL A 97 10.98 23.67 -14.11
CA VAL A 97 10.90 23.81 -15.58
C VAL A 97 9.49 24.17 -16.06
N ALA A 98 8.46 23.63 -15.42
CA ALA A 98 7.11 23.77 -15.93
C ALA A 98 6.56 25.21 -15.81
N PRO A 99 5.96 25.76 -16.88
CA PRO A 99 5.27 27.03 -16.79
C PRO A 99 4.12 26.93 -15.77
N LYS A 100 3.84 28.03 -15.06
CA LYS A 100 2.82 28.09 -13.99
C LYS A 100 1.45 27.52 -14.41
N ILE A 101 1.09 27.70 -15.68
CA ILE A 101 -0.17 27.17 -16.25
C ILE A 101 -0.19 25.65 -16.19
N LEU A 102 0.90 24.99 -16.58
CA LEU A 102 1.01 23.54 -16.59
C LEU A 102 1.00 22.98 -15.16
N GLY A 103 1.75 23.59 -14.24
CA GLY A 103 1.75 23.22 -12.82
C GLY A 103 0.36 23.33 -12.19
N ASN A 104 -0.39 24.40 -12.50
CA ASN A 104 -1.75 24.58 -11.98
C ASN A 104 -2.76 23.54 -12.45
N VAL A 105 -2.49 22.85 -13.56
CA VAL A 105 -3.34 21.76 -14.08
C VAL A 105 -2.88 20.41 -13.55
N ILE A 106 -1.57 20.15 -13.56
CA ILE A 106 -1.02 18.82 -13.22
C ILE A 106 -1.11 18.54 -11.72
N ARG A 107 -0.84 19.52 -10.84
CA ARG A 107 -0.93 19.33 -9.38
C ARG A 107 -2.30 18.83 -8.91
N PRO A 108 -3.42 19.46 -9.29
CA PRO A 108 -4.75 18.94 -8.94
C PRO A 108 -5.00 17.52 -9.47
N LEU A 109 -4.52 17.19 -10.69
CA LEU A 109 -4.66 15.85 -11.25
C LEU A 109 -3.90 14.80 -10.43
N ILE A 110 -2.68 15.12 -9.98
CA ILE A 110 -1.90 14.24 -9.10
C ILE A 110 -2.62 14.04 -7.76
N HIS A 111 -3.18 15.11 -7.17
CA HIS A 111 -3.96 14.98 -5.94
C HIS A 111 -5.25 14.16 -6.13
N LEU A 112 -5.91 14.25 -7.28
CA LEU A 112 -7.04 13.40 -7.61
C LEU A 112 -6.64 11.93 -7.70
N LEU A 113 -5.49 11.62 -8.33
CA LEU A 113 -4.96 10.25 -8.37
C LEU A 113 -4.66 9.71 -6.97
N ALA A 114 -4.12 10.54 -6.07
CA ALA A 114 -3.88 10.15 -4.67
C ALA A 114 -5.18 9.81 -3.92
N GLY A 115 -6.32 10.36 -4.33
CA GLY A 115 -7.63 10.09 -3.75
C GLY A 115 -8.28 8.79 -4.22
N ILE A 116 -7.74 8.12 -5.24
CA ILE A 116 -8.29 6.87 -5.75
C ILE A 116 -7.99 5.72 -4.76
N PRO A 117 -9.02 4.97 -4.29
CA PRO A 117 -8.81 3.81 -3.42
C PRO A 117 -7.91 2.76 -4.09
N SER A 118 -7.01 2.14 -3.31
CA SER A 118 -6.08 1.11 -3.82
C SER A 118 -6.77 -0.07 -4.51
N VAL A 119 -7.97 -0.43 -4.07
CA VAL A 119 -8.79 -1.48 -4.68
C VAL A 119 -9.12 -1.17 -6.15
N VAL A 120 -9.35 0.10 -6.48
CA VAL A 120 -9.62 0.53 -7.86
C VAL A 120 -8.38 0.33 -8.75
N TYR A 121 -7.19 0.68 -8.24
CA TYR A 121 -5.93 0.39 -8.94
C TYR A 121 -5.73 -1.11 -9.16
N GLY A 122 -6.01 -1.94 -8.13
CA GLY A 122 -5.93 -3.39 -8.26
C GLY A 122 -6.91 -3.95 -9.30
N PHE A 123 -8.15 -3.47 -9.29
CA PHE A 123 -9.15 -3.86 -10.29
C PHE A 123 -8.75 -3.43 -11.71
N PHE A 124 -8.30 -2.19 -11.89
CA PHE A 124 -7.75 -1.72 -13.17
C PHE A 124 -6.57 -2.59 -13.63
N GLY A 125 -5.70 -2.97 -12.71
CA GLY A 125 -4.60 -3.88 -12.97
C GLY A 125 -5.06 -5.21 -13.55
N LEU A 126 -6.05 -5.82 -12.93
CA LEU A 126 -6.61 -7.11 -13.38
C LEU A 126 -7.34 -6.98 -14.73
N MET A 127 -8.08 -5.91 -14.95
CA MET A 127 -8.93 -5.76 -16.13
C MET A 127 -8.19 -5.18 -17.34
N VAL A 128 -7.13 -4.41 -17.14
CA VAL A 128 -6.42 -3.70 -18.21
C VAL A 128 -4.96 -4.13 -18.32
N VAL A 129 -4.20 -4.03 -17.23
CA VAL A 129 -2.74 -4.27 -17.25
C VAL A 129 -2.42 -5.76 -17.52
N VAL A 130 -3.10 -6.67 -16.83
CA VAL A 130 -2.89 -8.11 -16.99
C VAL A 130 -3.23 -8.56 -18.43
N PRO A 131 -4.39 -8.24 -19.03
CA PRO A 131 -4.68 -8.57 -20.43
C PRO A 131 -3.70 -7.93 -21.42
N TRP A 132 -3.28 -6.70 -21.17
CA TRP A 132 -2.28 -6.02 -22.01
C TRP A 132 -0.93 -6.76 -21.98
N ILE A 133 -0.47 -7.19 -20.80
CA ILE A 133 0.76 -7.99 -20.66
C ILE A 133 0.61 -9.33 -21.37
N THR A 134 -0.54 -10.01 -21.20
CA THR A 134 -0.83 -11.27 -21.89
C THR A 134 -0.75 -11.12 -23.40
N ALA A 135 -1.35 -10.06 -23.94
CA ALA A 135 -1.36 -9.80 -25.38
C ALA A 135 0.03 -9.46 -25.93
N THR A 136 0.89 -8.80 -25.13
CA THR A 136 2.20 -8.31 -25.57
C THR A 136 3.31 -9.34 -25.38
N PHE A 137 3.32 -10.03 -24.23
CA PHE A 137 4.41 -10.93 -23.82
C PHE A 137 3.98 -12.40 -23.76
N GLY A 138 2.70 -12.68 -23.91
CA GLY A 138 2.15 -14.02 -23.76
C GLY A 138 1.95 -14.46 -22.30
N GLY A 139 1.63 -15.74 -22.11
CA GLY A 139 1.40 -16.30 -20.77
C GLY A 139 0.06 -15.88 -20.17
N THR A 140 -0.05 -15.94 -18.83
CA THR A 140 -1.28 -15.58 -18.09
C THR A 140 -1.42 -14.09 -17.81
N GLY A 141 -0.35 -13.30 -18.00
CA GLY A 141 -0.28 -11.88 -17.64
C GLY A 141 -0.23 -11.59 -16.14
N ASN A 142 -0.59 -12.55 -15.30
CA ASN A 142 -0.42 -12.47 -13.84
C ASN A 142 1.07 -12.62 -13.51
N SER A 143 1.77 -11.51 -13.44
CA SER A 143 3.22 -11.49 -13.36
C SER A 143 3.69 -10.42 -12.36
N LEU A 144 4.94 -10.57 -11.93
CA LEU A 144 5.61 -9.57 -11.10
C LEU A 144 5.63 -8.19 -11.80
N LEU A 145 5.74 -8.17 -13.13
CA LEU A 145 5.69 -6.94 -13.92
C LEU A 145 4.35 -6.21 -13.76
N ALA A 146 3.22 -6.93 -13.80
CA ALA A 146 1.90 -6.34 -13.58
C ALA A 146 1.81 -5.68 -12.20
N VAL A 147 2.29 -6.37 -11.17
CA VAL A 147 2.29 -5.85 -9.80
C VAL A 147 3.18 -4.60 -9.68
N ILE A 148 4.39 -4.63 -10.24
CA ILE A 148 5.31 -3.49 -10.25
C ILE A 148 4.68 -2.27 -10.91
N LEU A 149 4.06 -2.42 -12.08
CA LEU A 149 3.43 -1.32 -12.82
C LEU A 149 2.28 -0.69 -12.02
N ILE A 150 1.42 -1.52 -11.42
CA ILE A 150 0.28 -1.05 -10.63
C ILE A 150 0.75 -0.34 -9.35
N LEU A 151 1.69 -0.94 -8.62
CA LEU A 151 2.25 -0.33 -7.42
C LEU A 151 2.99 0.97 -7.74
N SER A 152 3.73 1.04 -8.86
CA SER A 152 4.39 2.26 -9.31
C SER A 152 3.38 3.39 -9.54
N ALA A 153 2.27 3.08 -10.21
CA ALA A 153 1.19 4.06 -10.44
C ALA A 153 0.55 4.53 -9.12
N MET A 154 0.41 3.63 -8.13
CA MET A 154 -0.15 3.96 -6.82
C MET A 154 0.75 4.88 -6.00
N ILE A 155 2.07 4.67 -6.01
CA ILE A 155 3.01 5.49 -5.22
C ILE A 155 3.38 6.81 -5.90
N LEU A 156 3.20 6.92 -7.21
CA LEU A 156 3.59 8.08 -8.02
C LEU A 156 3.02 9.41 -7.47
N PRO A 157 1.73 9.54 -7.15
CA PRO A 157 1.19 10.80 -6.63
C PRO A 157 1.86 11.23 -5.32
N THR A 158 2.10 10.29 -4.42
CA THR A 158 2.77 10.55 -3.13
C THR A 158 4.22 10.95 -3.35
N MET A 159 4.93 10.27 -4.25
CA MET A 159 6.32 10.60 -4.58
C MET A 159 6.46 12.01 -5.18
N VAL A 160 5.57 12.36 -6.12
CA VAL A 160 5.56 13.71 -6.70
C VAL A 160 5.31 14.77 -5.63
N SER A 161 4.27 14.58 -4.81
CA SER A 161 3.89 15.55 -3.77
C SER A 161 4.99 15.76 -2.73
N LEU A 162 5.61 14.67 -2.25
CA LEU A 162 6.71 14.74 -1.27
C LEU A 162 7.96 15.38 -1.88
N SER A 163 8.32 15.00 -3.11
CA SER A 163 9.51 15.51 -3.76
C SER A 163 9.37 17.00 -4.13
N GLU A 164 8.19 17.43 -4.56
CA GLU A 164 7.92 18.84 -4.87
C GLU A 164 7.99 19.75 -3.63
N THR A 165 7.62 19.23 -2.45
CA THR A 165 7.74 19.98 -1.19
C THR A 165 9.15 20.03 -0.64
N ALA A 166 10.05 19.17 -1.10
CA ALA A 166 11.43 19.07 -0.67
C ALA A 166 12.41 19.89 -1.55
N VAL A 167 11.98 20.32 -2.74
CA VAL A 167 12.72 21.15 -3.69
C VAL A 167 12.33 22.63 -3.53
#